data_ec7b1e39619123388bb1890847b53a88
#
_entry.id   ec7b1e39619123388bb1890847b53a88
#
_cell.length_a   1.000
_cell.length_b   1.000
_cell.length_c   1.000
_cell.angle_alpha   90.00
_cell.angle_beta   90.00
_cell.angle_gamma   90.00
#
_symmetry.space_group_name_H-M   'P 1'
#
loop_
_entity.id
_entity.type
_entity.pdbx_description
1 polymer ?
#
loop_
_entity_poly.entity_id
_entity_poly.type
_entity_poly.pdbx_seq_one_letter_code
_entity_poly.pdbx_strand_id
1 'polypeptide(L)'
;VYPTAAHFPSPVSKGSRFIVVVLGLSNMRDAAAALVADGRIVAAAEEERFVRQKHVTALPVHAIQYCLREAGISLRDVEAIVVPWKYWQVGRRLKLALTAMLRSTQLFRVKGTRSLERASQEWKELFRLQQELSSRVEPGAGRPVFLDHHLCHAASSFLVSSFERAAILVVDGASEADTTLLAAGEGNQITVLERTPLPHSLGQFYAAMTAFLGFRPDQDEYIVMGLASSGEPTFAPSLSREILRLLPGGRFELNTRLLDFHLARAGYFVEEFIRLFGPQRRPHDDITQRHRDLAASAQLVLEDTLLHVGRRLRALTQATSLCLAGGVAYNCVANGRLRAELGFDHVYVPPAAGDSGAALGAALWWTARRAQATVRVVLPDAYLGPQYDEPAYRAALSEAGLVAEYLPDDRLYERVASELANGRLVFWYQGRMEWGPRALGNRSLLADPRREDMRELINSKVKCREAFRPFAPSVPADRAEEFFDVPAPSPFMQFTVRVKASAKGILPAVTHVDGTARVQTVTREANPRFYDLLTVFGRL
;
A
#
# COMPACT_ATOMS: atom_id res chain seq x y z
N VAL A 1 -23.94 0.50 7.05
CA VAL A 1 -24.50 -0.86 6.99
C VAL A 1 -23.93 -1.49 5.74
N TYR A 2 -22.96 -2.40 5.87
CA TYR A 2 -22.55 -3.24 4.75
C TYR A 2 -23.74 -4.14 4.41
N PRO A 3 -24.12 -4.33 3.14
CA PRO A 3 -25.18 -5.24 2.79
C PRO A 3 -24.85 -6.63 3.30
N THR A 4 -25.79 -7.23 4.03
CA THR A 4 -25.73 -8.61 4.50
C THR A 4 -25.46 -9.54 3.34
N ALA A 5 -24.42 -10.38 3.48
CA ALA A 5 -24.09 -11.58 2.74
C ALA A 5 -24.59 -11.63 1.29
N ALA A 6 -23.92 -10.91 0.38
CA ALA A 6 -23.91 -11.35 -1.00
C ALA A 6 -23.27 -12.75 -1.02
N HIS A 7 -23.93 -13.72 -1.63
CA HIS A 7 -23.41 -15.07 -1.85
C HIS A 7 -22.01 -14.96 -2.45
N PHE A 8 -20.98 -15.25 -1.65
CA PHE A 8 -19.61 -15.33 -2.14
C PHE A 8 -19.56 -16.51 -3.12
N PRO A 9 -19.17 -16.29 -4.37
CA PRO A 9 -18.97 -17.41 -5.27
C PRO A 9 -17.87 -18.29 -4.69
N SER A 10 -18.12 -19.58 -4.63
CA SER A 10 -17.15 -20.61 -4.27
C SER A 10 -15.83 -20.39 -5.01
N PRO A 11 -14.67 -20.77 -4.44
CA PRO A 11 -13.41 -20.71 -5.13
C PRO A 11 -13.56 -21.38 -6.52
N VAL A 12 -13.03 -20.74 -7.55
CA VAL A 12 -13.11 -21.23 -8.94
C VAL A 12 -12.62 -22.66 -8.97
N SER A 13 -13.47 -23.60 -9.40
CA SER A 13 -13.08 -25.01 -9.49
C SER A 13 -11.96 -25.16 -10.51
N LYS A 14 -10.85 -25.81 -10.12
CA LYS A 14 -9.76 -26.13 -11.05
C LYS A 14 -10.33 -26.88 -12.27
N GLY A 15 -10.11 -26.33 -13.48
CA GLY A 15 -10.62 -26.90 -14.73
C GLY A 15 -11.82 -26.16 -15.35
N SER A 16 -12.32 -25.08 -14.77
CA SER A 16 -13.32 -24.22 -15.43
C SER A 16 -12.71 -23.53 -16.64
N ARG A 17 -13.40 -23.58 -17.79
CA ARG A 17 -12.98 -22.84 -18.99
C ARG A 17 -13.45 -21.40 -18.87
N PHE A 18 -12.49 -20.46 -18.70
CA PHE A 18 -12.77 -19.02 -18.69
C PHE A 18 -12.99 -18.53 -20.13
N ILE A 19 -13.88 -17.53 -20.29
CA ILE A 19 -14.17 -16.89 -21.58
C ILE A 19 -13.24 -15.69 -21.78
N VAL A 20 -13.03 -14.88 -20.73
CA VAL A 20 -12.20 -13.68 -20.75
C VAL A 20 -11.20 -13.73 -19.60
N VAL A 21 -9.91 -13.78 -19.93
CA VAL A 21 -8.82 -13.78 -18.94
C VAL A 21 -7.91 -12.59 -19.15
N VAL A 22 -7.70 -11.80 -18.10
CA VAL A 22 -6.87 -10.61 -18.12
C VAL A 22 -5.78 -10.70 -17.07
N LEU A 23 -4.54 -10.56 -17.49
CA LEU A 23 -3.36 -10.52 -16.63
C LEU A 23 -2.89 -9.07 -16.47
N GLY A 24 -3.03 -8.51 -15.26
CA GLY A 24 -2.46 -7.22 -14.90
C GLY A 24 -1.05 -7.38 -14.37
N LEU A 25 -0.12 -6.54 -14.84
CA LEU A 25 1.28 -6.58 -14.45
C LEU A 25 1.75 -5.20 -13.99
N SER A 26 2.43 -5.14 -12.86
CA SER A 26 3.28 -4.01 -12.49
C SER A 26 4.73 -4.48 -12.47
N ASN A 27 5.58 -3.86 -13.28
CA ASN A 27 7.04 -4.03 -13.25
C ASN A 27 7.74 -2.81 -12.66
N MET A 28 6.97 -1.93 -12.06
CA MET A 28 7.40 -0.74 -11.35
C MET A 28 7.82 -1.10 -9.92
N ARG A 29 7.87 -0.11 -9.04
CA ARG A 29 8.06 -0.37 -7.62
C ARG A 29 6.98 -1.35 -7.12
N ASP A 30 7.37 -2.33 -6.29
CA ASP A 30 6.50 -3.41 -5.83
C ASP A 30 5.92 -4.23 -7.00
N ALA A 31 6.83 -4.77 -7.81
CA ALA A 31 6.49 -5.60 -8.96
C ALA A 31 5.50 -6.71 -8.57
N ALA A 32 4.43 -6.85 -9.37
CA ALA A 32 3.30 -7.70 -9.02
C ALA A 32 2.54 -8.19 -10.24
N ALA A 33 1.79 -9.28 -10.07
CA ALA A 33 0.84 -9.78 -11.05
C ALA A 33 -0.53 -10.03 -10.40
N ALA A 34 -1.59 -9.80 -11.16
CA ALA A 34 -2.96 -10.10 -10.78
C ALA A 34 -3.74 -10.67 -11.97
N LEU A 35 -4.48 -11.74 -11.74
CA LEU A 35 -5.30 -12.41 -12.76
C LEU A 35 -6.79 -12.21 -12.47
N VAL A 36 -7.48 -11.67 -13.45
CA VAL A 36 -8.94 -11.53 -13.46
C VAL A 36 -9.50 -12.41 -14.57
N ALA A 37 -10.44 -13.28 -14.23
CA ALA A 37 -11.10 -14.16 -15.17
C ALA A 37 -12.62 -14.02 -15.06
N ASP A 38 -13.30 -13.77 -16.16
CA ASP A 38 -14.76 -13.55 -16.23
C ASP A 38 -15.23 -12.51 -15.18
N GLY A 39 -14.45 -11.44 -15.00
CA GLY A 39 -14.72 -10.38 -14.05
C GLY A 39 -14.45 -10.75 -12.58
N ARG A 40 -13.88 -11.90 -12.26
CA ARG A 40 -13.53 -12.34 -10.90
C ARG A 40 -12.02 -12.30 -10.67
N ILE A 41 -11.60 -11.91 -9.47
CA ILE A 41 -10.20 -11.97 -9.07
C ILE A 41 -9.84 -13.42 -8.74
N VAL A 42 -8.93 -14.02 -9.49
CA VAL A 42 -8.47 -15.41 -9.29
C VAL A 42 -7.30 -15.45 -8.33
N ALA A 43 -6.29 -14.63 -8.61
CA ALA A 43 -5.05 -14.57 -7.84
C ALA A 43 -4.36 -13.22 -8.00
N ALA A 44 -3.61 -12.83 -6.99
CA ALA A 44 -2.68 -11.70 -7.06
C ALA A 44 -1.51 -11.92 -6.09
N ALA A 45 -0.29 -11.56 -6.52
CA ALA A 45 0.89 -11.65 -5.67
C ALA A 45 1.95 -10.63 -6.07
N GLU A 46 2.69 -10.15 -5.07
CA GLU A 46 3.91 -9.38 -5.27
C GLU A 46 5.10 -10.32 -5.50
N GLU A 47 6.01 -9.93 -6.40
CA GLU A 47 7.22 -10.69 -6.72
C GLU A 47 8.14 -10.86 -5.49
N GLU A 48 8.19 -9.85 -4.60
CA GLU A 48 8.97 -9.88 -3.36
C GLU A 48 8.67 -11.11 -2.48
N ARG A 49 7.46 -11.68 -2.56
CA ARG A 49 7.03 -12.86 -1.79
C ARG A 49 7.79 -14.12 -2.19
N PHE A 50 8.19 -14.19 -3.44
CA PHE A 50 8.90 -15.34 -4.01
C PHE A 50 10.42 -15.17 -3.94
N VAL A 51 10.92 -13.97 -4.26
CA VAL A 51 12.38 -13.73 -4.32
C VAL A 51 12.97 -13.25 -2.99
N ARG A 52 12.14 -12.97 -1.97
CA ARG A 52 12.53 -12.49 -0.63
C ARG A 52 13.36 -11.20 -0.66
N GLN A 53 13.15 -10.38 -1.66
CA GLN A 53 13.74 -9.06 -1.79
C GLN A 53 12.62 -8.03 -1.82
N LYS A 54 12.68 -7.04 -0.93
CA LYS A 54 11.70 -5.96 -0.85
C LYS A 54 11.82 -4.98 -2.00
N HIS A 55 10.67 -4.42 -2.42
CA HIS A 55 10.58 -3.37 -3.44
C HIS A 55 11.25 -3.77 -4.76
N VAL A 56 10.96 -4.96 -5.25
CA VAL A 56 11.45 -5.45 -6.55
C VAL A 56 10.89 -4.58 -7.67
N THR A 57 11.77 -4.10 -8.54
CA THR A 57 11.45 -3.34 -9.76
C THR A 57 11.90 -4.14 -10.97
N ALA A 58 11.18 -5.18 -11.34
CA ALA A 58 11.49 -6.06 -12.47
C ALA A 58 10.22 -6.72 -13.00
N LEU A 59 10.33 -7.46 -14.10
CA LEU A 59 9.24 -8.32 -14.56
C LEU A 59 8.90 -9.36 -13.46
N PRO A 60 7.64 -9.41 -12.95
CA PRO A 60 7.23 -10.28 -11.85
C PRO A 60 7.01 -11.72 -12.31
N VAL A 61 8.07 -12.40 -12.70
CA VAL A 61 8.02 -13.74 -13.33
C VAL A 61 7.35 -14.78 -12.45
N HIS A 62 7.72 -14.83 -11.16
CA HIS A 62 7.17 -15.82 -10.25
C HIS A 62 5.71 -15.52 -9.89
N ALA A 63 5.34 -14.25 -9.74
CA ALA A 63 3.97 -13.83 -9.52
C ALA A 63 3.07 -14.14 -10.71
N ILE A 64 3.55 -13.94 -11.96
CA ILE A 64 2.84 -14.33 -13.18
C ILE A 64 2.63 -15.85 -13.21
N GLN A 65 3.69 -16.62 -13.02
CA GLN A 65 3.62 -18.08 -13.01
C GLN A 65 2.68 -18.60 -11.92
N TYR A 66 2.67 -17.95 -10.75
CA TYR A 66 1.72 -18.28 -9.70
C TYR A 66 0.27 -18.03 -10.15
N CYS A 67 -0.04 -16.86 -10.68
CA CYS A 67 -1.38 -16.52 -11.15
C CYS A 67 -1.89 -17.50 -12.23
N LEU A 68 -1.04 -17.85 -13.19
CA LEU A 68 -1.37 -18.80 -14.25
C LEU A 68 -1.62 -20.21 -13.70
N ARG A 69 -0.76 -20.69 -12.80
CA ARG A 69 -0.94 -22.00 -12.14
C ARG A 69 -2.21 -22.08 -11.30
N GLU A 70 -2.55 -21.00 -10.58
CA GLU A 70 -3.75 -20.96 -9.76
C GLU A 70 -5.02 -21.06 -10.61
N ALA A 71 -5.01 -20.47 -11.80
CA ALA A 71 -6.09 -20.57 -12.78
C ALA A 71 -6.06 -21.88 -13.60
N GLY A 72 -4.97 -22.63 -13.57
CA GLY A 72 -4.78 -23.83 -14.39
C GLY A 72 -4.68 -23.56 -15.90
N ILE A 73 -4.11 -22.41 -16.28
CA ILE A 73 -3.99 -21.94 -17.67
C ILE A 73 -2.55 -21.59 -18.02
N SER A 74 -2.31 -21.41 -19.32
CA SER A 74 -1.05 -20.90 -19.89
C SER A 74 -1.15 -19.41 -20.24
N LEU A 75 -0.01 -18.78 -20.50
CA LEU A 75 0.01 -17.38 -20.92
C LEU A 75 -0.69 -17.16 -22.28
N ARG A 76 -0.81 -18.19 -23.10
CA ARG A 76 -1.51 -18.16 -24.41
C ARG A 76 -3.03 -18.07 -24.26
N ASP A 77 -3.56 -18.50 -23.11
CA ASP A 77 -4.99 -18.44 -22.80
C ASP A 77 -5.41 -17.05 -22.29
N VAL A 78 -4.43 -16.15 -22.06
CA VAL A 78 -4.67 -14.78 -21.59
C VAL A 78 -5.07 -13.89 -22.77
N GLU A 79 -6.29 -13.34 -22.73
CA GLU A 79 -6.81 -12.44 -23.77
C GLU A 79 -6.06 -11.10 -23.80
N ALA A 80 -5.74 -10.56 -22.64
CA ALA A 80 -5.00 -9.31 -22.53
C ALA A 80 -4.00 -9.31 -21.37
N ILE A 81 -2.79 -8.87 -21.69
CA ILE A 81 -1.77 -8.51 -20.71
C ILE A 81 -1.80 -6.98 -20.57
N VAL A 82 -2.11 -6.47 -19.38
CA VAL A 82 -2.30 -5.03 -19.16
C VAL A 82 -1.29 -4.48 -18.16
N VAL A 83 -0.73 -3.31 -18.47
CA VAL A 83 0.34 -2.67 -17.69
C VAL A 83 -0.09 -1.25 -17.32
N PRO A 84 -0.03 -0.86 -16.04
CA PRO A 84 -0.48 0.44 -15.56
C PRO A 84 0.54 1.56 -15.82
N TRP A 85 1.00 1.72 -17.08
CA TRP A 85 1.96 2.77 -17.44
C TRP A 85 2.00 3.03 -18.94
N LYS A 86 1.70 4.25 -19.37
CA LYS A 86 1.81 4.70 -20.77
C LYS A 86 3.18 5.34 -21.01
N TYR A 87 4.19 4.54 -21.25
CA TYR A 87 5.58 4.97 -21.39
C TYR A 87 5.82 6.04 -22.46
N TRP A 88 4.96 6.21 -23.45
CA TRP A 88 5.08 7.26 -24.48
C TRP A 88 4.62 8.64 -24.02
N GLN A 89 3.97 8.78 -22.87
CA GLN A 89 3.51 10.06 -22.33
C GLN A 89 4.61 10.82 -21.57
N VAL A 90 5.79 10.97 -22.17
CA VAL A 90 6.97 11.59 -21.54
C VAL A 90 7.13 13.07 -21.80
N GLY A 91 6.33 13.65 -22.68
CA GLY A 91 6.51 15.04 -23.13
C GLY A 91 6.61 16.04 -21.97
N ARG A 92 5.81 15.84 -20.90
CA ARG A 92 5.86 16.69 -19.71
C ARG A 92 7.14 16.50 -18.89
N ARG A 93 7.57 15.27 -18.68
CA ARG A 93 8.84 14.96 -17.98
C ARG A 93 10.03 15.54 -18.75
N LEU A 94 10.02 15.42 -20.08
CA LEU A 94 11.04 16.00 -20.94
C LEU A 94 11.03 17.53 -20.86
N LYS A 95 9.84 18.17 -20.90
CA LYS A 95 9.71 19.63 -20.73
C LYS A 95 10.23 20.10 -19.37
N LEU A 96 9.95 19.38 -18.28
CA LEU A 96 10.48 19.68 -16.96
C LEU A 96 12.01 19.56 -16.94
N ALA A 97 12.56 18.49 -17.50
CA ALA A 97 14.01 18.30 -17.59
C ALA A 97 14.69 19.41 -18.39
N LEU A 98 14.14 19.77 -19.55
CA LEU A 98 14.66 20.87 -20.38
C LEU A 98 14.56 22.23 -19.67
N THR A 99 13.43 22.52 -19.00
CA THR A 99 13.28 23.76 -18.24
C THR A 99 14.27 23.84 -17.08
N ALA A 100 14.54 22.72 -16.45
CA ALA A 100 15.52 22.61 -15.37
C ALA A 100 16.95 22.82 -15.89
N MET A 101 17.30 22.24 -17.02
CA MET A 101 18.60 22.44 -17.68
C MET A 101 18.81 23.92 -18.02
N LEU A 102 17.80 24.61 -18.59
CA LEU A 102 17.89 26.01 -18.95
C LEU A 102 18.01 26.97 -17.76
N ARG A 103 17.48 26.59 -16.59
CA ARG A 103 17.54 27.38 -15.35
C ARG A 103 18.81 27.13 -14.52
N SER A 104 19.54 26.08 -14.81
CA SER A 104 20.75 25.71 -14.08
C SER A 104 21.95 26.40 -14.70
N THR A 105 22.52 27.42 -14.02
CA THR A 105 23.80 28.03 -14.36
C THR A 105 24.99 27.10 -14.15
N GLN A 106 24.80 25.92 -13.63
CA GLN A 106 25.81 24.88 -13.40
C GLN A 106 25.66 23.71 -14.38
N LEU A 107 25.67 23.99 -15.67
CA LEU A 107 25.56 23.03 -16.78
C LEU A 107 26.61 21.90 -16.79
N PHE A 108 27.67 21.99 -15.99
CA PHE A 108 28.84 21.09 -16.07
C PHE A 108 29.06 20.18 -14.83
N ARG A 109 28.15 20.13 -13.85
CA ARG A 109 28.24 19.20 -12.72
C ARG A 109 27.05 18.25 -12.63
N VAL A 110 26.69 17.65 -13.75
CA VAL A 110 25.70 16.55 -13.73
C VAL A 110 26.42 15.26 -13.33
N LYS A 111 26.56 15.01 -12.03
CA LYS A 111 26.76 13.64 -11.51
C LYS A 111 25.40 12.90 -11.54
N GLY A 112 24.74 12.88 -12.72
CA GLY A 112 23.38 12.38 -12.89
C GLY A 112 23.27 11.13 -13.76
N THR A 113 24.36 10.39 -13.97
CA THR A 113 24.34 9.18 -14.81
C THR A 113 23.45 8.08 -14.24
N ARG A 114 23.43 7.86 -12.94
CA ARG A 114 22.66 6.76 -12.34
C ARG A 114 21.14 6.91 -12.46
N SER A 115 20.59 8.11 -12.35
CA SER A 115 19.14 8.33 -12.48
C SER A 115 18.69 8.24 -13.95
N LEU A 116 19.49 8.75 -14.89
CA LEU A 116 19.23 8.63 -16.32
C LEU A 116 19.44 7.19 -16.81
N GLU A 117 20.46 6.50 -16.31
CA GLU A 117 20.70 5.08 -16.60
C GLU A 117 19.55 4.22 -16.11
N ARG A 118 19.08 4.43 -14.87
CA ARG A 118 17.92 3.71 -14.30
C ARG A 118 16.66 3.98 -15.11
N ALA A 119 16.33 5.24 -15.38
CA ALA A 119 15.21 5.59 -16.22
C ALA A 119 15.34 4.98 -17.63
N SER A 120 16.53 4.99 -18.25
CA SER A 120 16.74 4.38 -19.56
C SER A 120 16.57 2.86 -19.53
N GLN A 121 16.91 2.20 -18.42
CA GLN A 121 16.76 0.77 -18.25
C GLN A 121 15.29 0.38 -18.07
N GLU A 122 14.55 1.08 -17.21
CA GLU A 122 13.11 0.91 -17.04
C GLU A 122 12.37 1.08 -18.38
N TRP A 123 12.80 2.04 -19.21
CA TRP A 123 12.24 2.24 -20.55
C TRP A 123 12.56 1.10 -21.51
N LYS A 124 13.80 0.62 -21.52
CA LYS A 124 14.20 -0.52 -22.35
C LYS A 124 13.41 -1.78 -21.98
N GLU A 125 13.16 -2.00 -20.69
CA GLU A 125 12.36 -3.13 -20.21
C GLU A 125 10.90 -3.02 -20.67
N LEU A 126 10.28 -1.84 -20.63
CA LEU A 126 8.93 -1.62 -21.15
C LEU A 126 8.84 -1.84 -22.66
N PHE A 127 9.80 -1.36 -23.43
CA PHE A 127 9.86 -1.61 -24.87
C PHE A 127 10.07 -3.09 -25.23
N ARG A 128 10.76 -3.84 -24.36
CA ARG A 128 11.07 -5.25 -24.54
C ARG A 128 10.11 -6.17 -23.80
N LEU A 129 9.09 -5.62 -23.14
CA LEU A 129 8.23 -6.38 -22.23
C LEU A 129 7.64 -7.63 -22.88
N GLN A 130 7.18 -7.56 -24.13
CA GLN A 130 6.68 -8.72 -24.85
C GLN A 130 7.77 -9.79 -25.07
N GLN A 131 8.99 -9.36 -25.39
CA GLN A 131 10.12 -10.26 -25.57
C GLN A 131 10.54 -10.90 -24.23
N GLU A 132 10.58 -10.11 -23.16
CA GLU A 132 10.89 -10.59 -21.80
C GLU A 132 9.83 -11.60 -21.32
N LEU A 133 8.54 -11.34 -21.55
CA LEU A 133 7.48 -12.28 -21.24
C LEU A 133 7.65 -13.59 -22.01
N SER A 134 7.91 -13.51 -23.31
CA SER A 134 8.10 -14.69 -24.15
C SER A 134 9.33 -15.52 -23.81
N SER A 135 10.42 -14.87 -23.34
CA SER A 135 11.67 -15.55 -23.01
C SER A 135 11.74 -16.08 -21.58
N ARG A 136 11.09 -15.39 -20.63
CA ARG A 136 11.24 -15.66 -19.18
C ARG A 136 10.02 -16.32 -18.54
N VAL A 137 8.84 -16.18 -19.15
CA VAL A 137 7.60 -16.80 -18.66
C VAL A 137 7.17 -17.93 -19.58
N GLU A 138 6.73 -17.61 -20.80
CA GLU A 138 6.26 -18.60 -21.78
C GLU A 138 6.31 -18.03 -23.21
N PRO A 139 6.76 -18.79 -24.22
CA PRO A 139 6.75 -18.37 -25.62
C PRO A 139 5.33 -18.11 -26.14
N GLY A 140 5.18 -17.03 -26.93
CA GLY A 140 3.90 -16.70 -27.57
C GLY A 140 3.05 -15.71 -26.75
N ALA A 141 3.66 -14.97 -25.82
CA ALA A 141 2.98 -13.89 -25.10
C ALA A 141 2.36 -12.87 -26.07
N GLY A 142 1.10 -12.49 -25.82
CA GLY A 142 0.39 -11.44 -26.53
C GLY A 142 1.06 -10.06 -26.35
N ARG A 143 0.69 -9.09 -27.17
CA ARG A 143 1.18 -7.71 -27.01
C ARG A 143 0.62 -7.05 -25.77
N PRO A 144 1.45 -6.50 -24.86
CA PRO A 144 0.96 -5.78 -23.70
C PRO A 144 0.15 -4.52 -24.08
N VAL A 145 -0.90 -4.27 -23.33
CA VAL A 145 -1.74 -3.07 -23.41
C VAL A 145 -1.37 -2.14 -22.26
N PHE A 146 -1.02 -0.91 -22.56
CA PHE A 146 -0.58 0.07 -21.57
C PHE A 146 -1.73 1.02 -21.20
N LEU A 147 -2.02 1.14 -19.91
CA LEU A 147 -3.12 1.93 -19.35
C LEU A 147 -2.58 3.11 -18.54
N ASP A 148 -3.41 4.12 -18.32
CA ASP A 148 -3.09 5.28 -17.47
C ASP A 148 -2.86 4.83 -16.02
N HIS A 149 -1.72 5.18 -15.45
CA HIS A 149 -1.30 4.72 -14.12
C HIS A 149 -2.29 5.08 -13.02
N HIS A 150 -2.67 6.35 -12.93
CA HIS A 150 -3.59 6.80 -11.90
C HIS A 150 -5.02 6.27 -12.08
N LEU A 151 -5.46 6.01 -13.32
CA LEU A 151 -6.74 5.32 -13.54
C LEU A 151 -6.69 3.86 -13.07
N CYS A 152 -5.55 3.19 -13.20
CA CYS A 152 -5.37 1.86 -12.65
C CYS A 152 -5.42 1.87 -11.11
N HIS A 153 -4.79 2.85 -10.45
CA HIS A 153 -4.95 3.06 -9.01
C HIS A 153 -6.40 3.35 -8.61
N ALA A 154 -7.10 4.23 -9.34
CA ALA A 154 -8.50 4.51 -9.09
C ALA A 154 -9.37 3.25 -9.20
N ALA A 155 -9.12 2.43 -10.22
CA ALA A 155 -9.81 1.16 -10.42
C ALA A 155 -9.49 0.14 -9.32
N SER A 156 -8.24 0.07 -8.83
CA SER A 156 -7.82 -0.84 -7.76
C SER A 156 -8.49 -0.56 -6.41
N SER A 157 -9.04 0.64 -6.21
CA SER A 157 -9.81 0.98 -5.03
C SER A 157 -11.32 0.96 -5.28
N PHE A 158 -11.79 1.60 -6.34
CA PHE A 158 -13.21 1.75 -6.59
C PHE A 158 -13.89 0.43 -7.02
N LEU A 159 -13.32 -0.30 -7.99
CA LEU A 159 -13.94 -1.51 -8.54
C LEU A 159 -13.94 -2.69 -7.58
N VAL A 160 -13.15 -2.63 -6.49
CA VAL A 160 -13.13 -3.66 -5.43
C VAL A 160 -13.83 -3.21 -4.15
N SER A 161 -14.35 -1.98 -4.11
CA SER A 161 -15.16 -1.49 -3.00
C SER A 161 -16.61 -1.95 -3.12
N SER A 162 -17.38 -1.83 -2.04
CA SER A 162 -18.83 -2.07 -2.04
C SER A 162 -19.65 -0.88 -2.57
N PHE A 163 -19.02 0.22 -2.99
CA PHE A 163 -19.70 1.47 -3.28
C PHE A 163 -20.16 1.56 -4.74
N GLU A 164 -21.44 1.71 -5.00
CA GLU A 164 -22.00 1.95 -6.34
C GLU A 164 -21.54 3.30 -6.91
N ARG A 165 -21.44 4.31 -6.02
CA ARG A 165 -20.94 5.65 -6.34
C ARG A 165 -19.92 6.07 -5.29
N ALA A 166 -18.79 6.65 -5.72
CA ALA A 166 -17.77 7.17 -4.79
C ALA A 166 -16.99 8.33 -5.38
N ALA A 167 -16.51 9.21 -4.51
CA ALA A 167 -15.35 10.06 -4.78
C ALA A 167 -14.10 9.18 -4.76
N ILE A 168 -13.14 9.45 -5.66
CA ILE A 168 -11.90 8.69 -5.74
C ILE A 168 -10.73 9.68 -5.67
N LEU A 169 -9.87 9.49 -4.69
CA LEU A 169 -8.64 10.25 -4.51
C LEU A 169 -7.43 9.33 -4.69
N VAL A 170 -6.66 9.57 -5.73
CA VAL A 170 -5.36 8.91 -5.93
C VAL A 170 -4.26 9.90 -5.62
N VAL A 171 -3.36 9.56 -4.71
CA VAL A 171 -2.18 10.37 -4.37
C VAL A 171 -0.94 9.50 -4.39
N ASP A 172 -0.01 9.86 -5.26
CA ASP A 172 1.15 9.01 -5.52
C ASP A 172 2.45 9.81 -5.62
N GLY A 173 3.58 9.11 -5.77
CA GLY A 173 4.88 9.71 -6.05
C GLY A 173 4.90 10.40 -7.40
N ALA A 174 4.56 9.67 -8.45
CA ALA A 174 4.42 10.18 -9.81
C ALA A 174 3.77 9.14 -10.74
N SER A 175 2.95 9.62 -11.69
CA SER A 175 2.56 8.86 -12.89
C SER A 175 3.37 9.33 -14.10
N GLU A 176 2.85 9.11 -15.30
CA GLU A 176 3.42 9.59 -16.56
C GLU A 176 3.66 11.11 -16.54
N ALA A 177 2.69 11.87 -16.01
CA ALA A 177 2.72 13.33 -16.02
C ALA A 177 2.16 13.98 -14.76
N ASP A 178 1.43 13.23 -13.95
CA ASP A 178 0.66 13.71 -12.81
C ASP A 178 1.09 13.03 -11.51
N THR A 179 0.59 13.53 -10.38
CA THR A 179 0.93 13.04 -9.03
C THR A 179 -0.30 12.79 -8.17
N THR A 180 -1.41 13.45 -8.53
CA THR A 180 -2.69 13.32 -7.84
C THR A 180 -3.81 13.33 -8.86
N LEU A 181 -4.81 12.47 -8.63
CA LEU A 181 -6.01 12.38 -9.45
C LEU A 181 -7.24 12.48 -8.55
N LEU A 182 -8.16 13.38 -8.92
CA LEU A 182 -9.51 13.47 -8.38
C LEU A 182 -10.48 12.91 -9.40
N ALA A 183 -11.28 11.92 -9.00
CA ALA A 183 -12.23 11.29 -9.91
C ALA A 183 -13.56 10.97 -9.21
N ALA A 184 -14.58 10.70 -10.00
CA ALA A 184 -15.86 10.15 -9.58
C ALA A 184 -16.02 8.75 -10.17
N GLY A 185 -16.44 7.80 -9.36
CA GLY A 185 -16.78 6.43 -9.78
C GLY A 185 -18.30 6.22 -9.72
N GLU A 186 -18.86 5.59 -10.76
CA GLU A 186 -20.25 5.14 -10.81
C GLU A 186 -20.37 3.87 -11.67
N GLY A 187 -20.89 2.78 -11.09
CA GLY A 187 -20.95 1.48 -11.78
C GLY A 187 -19.57 1.03 -12.25
N ASN A 188 -19.39 0.86 -13.56
CA ASN A 188 -18.10 0.50 -14.18
C ASN A 188 -17.27 1.72 -14.60
N GLN A 189 -17.78 2.93 -14.42
CA GLN A 189 -17.18 4.14 -14.97
C GLN A 189 -16.36 4.87 -13.92
N ILE A 190 -15.22 5.40 -14.35
CA ILE A 190 -14.38 6.32 -13.57
C ILE A 190 -14.19 7.56 -14.41
N THR A 191 -14.75 8.67 -13.94
CA THR A 191 -14.67 9.98 -14.60
C THR A 191 -13.61 10.82 -13.90
N VAL A 192 -12.57 11.20 -14.63
CA VAL A 192 -11.52 12.10 -14.12
C VAL A 192 -12.06 13.51 -14.03
N LEU A 193 -11.93 14.13 -12.86
CA LEU A 193 -12.37 15.49 -12.60
C LEU A 193 -11.20 16.50 -12.64
N GLU A 194 -10.16 16.23 -11.87
CA GLU A 194 -8.98 17.10 -11.79
C GLU A 194 -7.68 16.25 -11.66
N ARG A 195 -6.56 16.84 -12.09
CA ARG A 195 -5.22 16.26 -11.94
C ARG A 195 -4.24 17.30 -11.42
N THR A 196 -3.36 16.91 -10.51
CA THR A 196 -2.21 17.71 -10.12
C THR A 196 -1.00 17.26 -10.90
N PRO A 197 -0.37 18.15 -11.67
CA PRO A 197 0.75 17.79 -12.51
C PRO A 197 2.08 17.72 -11.75
N LEU A 198 3.03 16.94 -12.25
CA LEU A 198 4.43 17.09 -11.88
C LEU A 198 4.89 18.54 -12.08
N PRO A 199 5.75 19.10 -11.21
CA PRO A 199 6.48 18.44 -10.13
C PRO A 199 5.79 18.50 -8.74
N HIS A 200 4.54 18.95 -8.64
CA HIS A 200 3.83 19.11 -7.38
C HIS A 200 3.33 17.75 -6.87
N SER A 201 4.15 17.05 -6.08
CA SER A 201 3.88 15.69 -5.58
C SER A 201 3.97 15.59 -4.07
N LEU A 202 2.89 15.12 -3.43
CA LEU A 202 2.89 14.83 -1.99
C LEU A 202 3.74 13.61 -1.65
N GLY A 203 3.74 12.58 -2.51
CA GLY A 203 4.61 11.42 -2.31
C GLY A 203 6.09 11.80 -2.37
N GLN A 204 6.50 12.63 -3.34
CA GLN A 204 7.88 13.10 -3.44
C GLN A 204 8.26 14.11 -2.33
N PHE A 205 7.31 14.92 -1.86
CA PHE A 205 7.52 15.73 -0.66
C PHE A 205 7.88 14.85 0.54
N TYR A 206 7.09 13.81 0.77
CA TYR A 206 7.31 12.91 1.90
C TYR A 206 8.60 12.08 1.73
N ALA A 207 8.92 11.65 0.51
CA ALA A 207 10.19 10.99 0.17
C ALA A 207 11.39 11.91 0.42
N ALA A 208 11.30 13.22 0.09
CA ALA A 208 12.33 14.20 0.38
C ALA A 208 12.56 14.36 1.89
N MET A 209 11.48 14.40 2.69
CA MET A 209 11.58 14.44 4.16
C MET A 209 12.16 13.13 4.71
N THR A 210 11.82 11.99 4.12
CA THR A 210 12.40 10.68 4.46
C THR A 210 13.91 10.68 4.24
N ALA A 211 14.37 11.17 3.08
CA ALA A 211 15.79 11.34 2.77
C ALA A 211 16.49 12.31 3.73
N PHE A 212 15.83 13.43 4.08
CA PHE A 212 16.39 14.43 4.99
C PHE A 212 16.58 13.88 6.42
N LEU A 213 15.68 13.01 6.84
CA LEU A 213 15.76 12.30 8.12
C LEU A 213 16.70 11.07 8.09
N GLY A 214 17.46 10.87 6.99
CA GLY A 214 18.48 9.84 6.86
C GLY A 214 17.94 8.43 6.65
N PHE A 215 16.69 8.31 6.20
CA PHE A 215 16.09 7.06 5.79
C PHE A 215 16.09 6.93 4.26
N ARG A 216 15.77 5.74 3.76
CA ARG A 216 15.75 5.48 2.31
C ARG A 216 14.46 6.02 1.70
N PRO A 217 14.54 7.06 0.87
CA PRO A 217 13.38 7.60 0.20
C PRO A 217 12.74 6.56 -0.71
N ASP A 218 11.43 6.66 -0.86
CA ASP A 218 10.62 5.75 -1.64
C ASP A 218 10.55 4.29 -1.08
N GLN A 219 11.03 4.06 0.14
CA GLN A 219 11.03 2.76 0.82
C GLN A 219 10.67 2.85 2.30
N ASP A 220 11.17 3.86 3.01
CA ASP A 220 11.12 3.96 4.46
C ASP A 220 10.15 5.06 4.96
N GLU A 221 9.24 5.58 4.12
CA GLU A 221 8.24 6.60 4.47
C GLU A 221 7.40 6.18 5.68
N TYR A 222 7.10 4.89 5.81
CA TYR A 222 6.38 4.34 6.96
C TYR A 222 7.18 4.43 8.27
N ILE A 223 8.51 4.55 8.22
CA ILE A 223 9.36 4.80 9.40
C ILE A 223 9.18 6.25 9.86
N VAL A 224 9.17 7.21 8.92
CA VAL A 224 8.93 8.62 9.20
C VAL A 224 7.52 8.82 9.78
N MET A 225 6.50 8.16 9.22
CA MET A 225 5.14 8.16 9.78
C MET A 225 5.12 7.66 11.24
N GLY A 226 5.86 6.59 11.55
CA GLY A 226 5.99 6.07 12.91
C GLY A 226 6.76 7.02 13.82
N LEU A 227 7.81 7.69 13.34
CA LEU A 227 8.61 8.65 14.09
C LEU A 227 7.81 9.91 14.44
N ALA A 228 6.92 10.34 13.54
CA ALA A 228 6.10 11.53 13.69
C ALA A 228 5.27 11.55 14.99
N SER A 229 4.80 10.40 15.45
CA SER A 229 4.01 10.28 16.68
C SER A 229 4.79 10.65 17.96
N SER A 230 6.11 10.75 17.89
CA SER A 230 6.99 11.06 19.04
C SER A 230 7.59 12.47 18.99
N GLY A 231 7.16 13.33 18.06
CA GLY A 231 7.60 14.71 17.89
C GLY A 231 6.46 15.71 17.98
N GLU A 232 6.82 16.99 18.08
CA GLU A 232 5.91 18.13 18.03
C GLU A 232 6.04 18.83 16.66
N PRO A 233 4.95 19.26 16.01
CA PRO A 233 5.01 19.81 14.66
C PRO A 233 5.50 21.26 14.59
N THR A 234 6.61 21.56 15.27
CA THR A 234 7.17 22.92 15.43
C THR A 234 7.67 23.54 14.12
N PHE A 235 8.04 22.72 13.13
CA PHE A 235 8.47 23.16 11.80
C PHE A 235 7.32 23.24 10.78
N ALA A 236 6.10 22.84 11.12
CA ALA A 236 4.98 22.84 10.17
C ALA A 236 4.67 24.22 9.57
N PRO A 237 4.69 25.35 10.35
CA PRO A 237 4.49 26.68 9.78
C PRO A 237 5.56 27.04 8.74
N SER A 238 6.82 26.67 8.98
CA SER A 238 7.93 26.91 8.04
C SER A 238 7.84 26.03 6.82
N LEU A 239 7.51 24.74 6.95
CA LEU A 239 7.29 23.84 5.82
C LEU A 239 6.13 24.31 4.94
N SER A 240 5.02 24.77 5.54
CA SER A 240 3.85 25.29 4.79
C SER A 240 4.14 26.59 4.08
N ARG A 241 4.99 27.45 4.61
CA ARG A 241 5.36 28.72 3.99
C ARG A 241 6.41 28.54 2.89
N GLU A 242 7.46 27.75 3.16
CA GLU A 242 8.65 27.68 2.30
C GLU A 242 8.61 26.52 1.30
N ILE A 243 7.97 25.40 1.65
CA ILE A 243 8.06 24.15 0.88
C ILE A 243 6.76 23.77 0.19
N LEU A 244 5.65 23.68 0.93
CA LEU A 244 4.38 23.20 0.39
C LEU A 244 3.28 24.21 0.71
N ARG A 245 2.79 24.89 -0.31
CA ARG A 245 1.80 25.95 -0.18
C ARG A 245 0.44 25.50 -0.69
N LEU A 246 -0.60 25.71 0.09
CA LEU A 246 -1.99 25.48 -0.29
C LEU A 246 -2.49 26.65 -1.15
N LEU A 247 -3.22 26.33 -2.22
CA LEU A 247 -3.78 27.27 -3.17
C LEU A 247 -5.31 27.13 -3.23
N PRO A 248 -6.05 28.18 -3.60
CA PRO A 248 -7.51 28.10 -3.73
C PRO A 248 -7.96 26.96 -4.64
N GLY A 249 -9.13 26.39 -4.36
CA GLY A 249 -9.74 25.33 -5.16
C GLY A 249 -9.12 23.95 -4.95
N GLY A 250 -8.60 23.64 -3.76
CA GLY A 250 -8.04 22.33 -3.44
C GLY A 250 -6.68 22.05 -4.06
N ARG A 251 -6.04 23.05 -4.64
CA ARG A 251 -4.72 22.92 -5.27
C ARG A 251 -3.61 23.14 -4.25
N PHE A 252 -2.42 22.65 -4.58
CA PHE A 252 -1.20 22.91 -3.82
C PHE A 252 -0.01 23.02 -4.76
N GLU A 253 1.07 23.61 -4.28
CA GLU A 253 2.32 23.66 -5.01
C GLU A 253 3.52 23.41 -4.11
N LEU A 254 4.53 22.73 -4.63
CA LEU A 254 5.85 22.58 -4.02
C LEU A 254 6.80 23.65 -4.54
N ASN A 255 7.65 24.14 -3.64
CA ASN A 255 8.75 25.02 -3.99
C ASN A 255 9.89 24.22 -4.61
N THR A 256 9.86 24.12 -5.94
CA THR A 256 10.87 23.39 -6.73
C THR A 256 12.24 24.06 -6.78
N ARG A 257 12.44 25.20 -6.13
CA ARG A 257 13.75 25.81 -5.93
C ARG A 257 14.49 25.20 -4.74
N LEU A 258 13.73 24.68 -3.76
CA LEU A 258 14.26 24.06 -2.54
C LEU A 258 14.25 22.53 -2.60
N LEU A 259 13.34 21.95 -3.39
CA LEU A 259 13.25 20.50 -3.64
C LEU A 259 13.56 20.22 -5.11
N ASP A 260 14.59 19.43 -5.37
CA ASP A 260 15.11 19.18 -6.72
C ASP A 260 14.96 17.73 -7.22
N PHE A 261 14.16 16.91 -6.56
CA PHE A 261 13.88 15.51 -6.94
C PHE A 261 13.45 15.35 -8.43
N HIS A 262 12.82 16.37 -8.99
CA HIS A 262 12.31 16.38 -10.37
C HIS A 262 13.40 16.64 -11.43
N LEU A 263 14.63 16.97 -11.00
CA LEU A 263 15.74 17.35 -11.88
C LEU A 263 16.70 16.19 -12.18
N ALA A 264 16.39 14.98 -11.77
CA ALA A 264 17.28 13.81 -11.88
C ALA A 264 18.70 14.04 -11.26
N ARG A 265 18.82 14.96 -10.31
CA ARG A 265 20.05 15.17 -9.53
C ARG A 265 20.16 14.12 -8.44
N ALA A 266 21.37 13.92 -7.91
CA ALA A 266 21.66 12.94 -6.86
C ALA A 266 21.11 13.31 -5.46
N GLY A 267 20.09 14.20 -5.38
CA GLY A 267 19.52 14.69 -4.14
C GLY A 267 18.02 14.97 -4.22
N TYR A 268 17.40 15.19 -3.08
CA TYR A 268 15.99 15.55 -2.95
C TYR A 268 15.80 17.02 -2.60
N PHE A 269 16.85 17.69 -2.10
CA PHE A 269 16.82 19.06 -1.60
C PHE A 269 18.16 19.76 -1.82
N VAL A 270 18.11 21.09 -1.89
CA VAL A 270 19.29 21.94 -2.07
C VAL A 270 19.85 22.43 -0.72
N GLU A 271 21.04 23.07 -0.73
CA GLU A 271 21.69 23.57 0.47
C GLU A 271 20.87 24.62 1.24
N GLU A 272 20.05 25.42 0.53
CA GLU A 272 19.13 26.37 1.16
C GLU A 272 18.10 25.67 2.06
N PHE A 273 17.62 24.48 1.66
CA PHE A 273 16.76 23.65 2.50
C PHE A 273 17.48 23.28 3.81
N ILE A 274 18.76 22.91 3.72
CA ILE A 274 19.58 22.58 4.90
C ILE A 274 19.74 23.81 5.82
N ARG A 275 19.92 25.01 5.24
CA ARG A 275 19.99 26.25 6.02
C ARG A 275 18.69 26.56 6.77
N LEU A 276 17.54 26.26 6.17
CA LEU A 276 16.23 26.51 6.78
C LEU A 276 15.87 25.51 7.87
N PHE A 277 16.19 24.24 7.69
CA PHE A 277 15.72 23.15 8.55
C PHE A 277 16.83 22.48 9.36
N GLY A 278 18.08 22.95 9.24
CA GLY A 278 19.26 22.41 9.91
C GLY A 278 19.89 21.24 9.16
N PRO A 279 20.94 20.61 9.71
CA PRO A 279 21.69 19.57 9.00
C PRO A 279 20.85 18.32 8.74
N GLN A 280 21.08 17.72 7.55
CA GLN A 280 20.54 16.41 7.23
C GLN A 280 21.08 15.36 8.20
N ARG A 281 20.21 14.45 8.68
CA ARG A 281 20.64 13.28 9.44
C ARG A 281 21.30 12.25 8.52
N ARG A 282 22.43 11.70 8.94
CA ARG A 282 23.04 10.53 8.30
C ARG A 282 22.40 9.24 8.81
N PRO A 283 22.41 8.14 8.04
CA PRO A 283 21.74 6.89 8.43
C PRO A 283 22.13 6.33 9.81
N HIS A 284 23.38 6.58 10.25
CA HIS A 284 23.92 6.06 11.53
C HIS A 284 23.90 7.10 12.68
N ASP A 285 23.47 8.34 12.42
CA ASP A 285 23.37 9.35 13.46
C ASP A 285 22.17 9.05 14.38
N ASP A 286 22.25 9.48 15.63
CA ASP A 286 21.14 9.37 16.58
C ASP A 286 19.94 10.19 16.14
N ILE A 287 18.74 9.69 16.45
CA ILE A 287 17.49 10.38 16.24
C ILE A 287 17.26 11.34 17.41
N THR A 288 17.45 12.63 17.19
CA THR A 288 17.24 13.69 18.18
C THR A 288 15.79 14.19 18.19
N GLN A 289 15.41 15.03 19.15
CA GLN A 289 14.08 15.65 19.21
C GLN A 289 13.78 16.46 17.95
N ARG A 290 14.74 17.20 17.42
CA ARG A 290 14.58 17.93 16.15
C ARG A 290 14.15 17.03 14.99
N HIS A 291 14.68 15.81 14.89
CA HIS A 291 14.31 14.85 13.84
C HIS A 291 12.87 14.35 14.04
N ARG A 292 12.43 14.16 15.27
CA ARG A 292 11.04 13.79 15.61
C ARG A 292 10.08 14.92 15.26
N ASP A 293 10.45 16.17 15.60
CA ASP A 293 9.65 17.36 15.31
C ASP A 293 9.54 17.64 13.81
N LEU A 294 10.61 17.40 13.04
CA LEU A 294 10.57 17.46 11.58
C LEU A 294 9.66 16.38 10.99
N ALA A 295 9.71 15.16 11.51
CA ALA A 295 8.82 14.08 11.09
C ALA A 295 7.35 14.41 11.39
N ALA A 296 7.05 14.89 12.60
CA ALA A 296 5.71 15.33 13.01
C ALA A 296 5.21 16.49 12.14
N SER A 297 6.09 17.45 11.83
CA SER A 297 5.77 18.60 10.97
C SER A 297 5.47 18.19 9.54
N ALA A 298 6.27 17.27 8.96
CA ALA A 298 6.05 16.75 7.63
C ALA A 298 4.73 15.96 7.54
N GLN A 299 4.42 15.17 8.57
CA GLN A 299 3.16 14.42 8.67
C GLN A 299 1.96 15.37 8.73
N LEU A 300 2.01 16.40 9.58
CA LEU A 300 0.93 17.38 9.69
C LEU A 300 0.69 18.12 8.36
N VAL A 301 1.76 18.58 7.70
CA VAL A 301 1.65 19.29 6.41
C VAL A 301 1.07 18.38 5.32
N LEU A 302 1.45 17.10 5.29
CA LEU A 302 0.84 16.11 4.41
C LEU A 302 -0.65 15.96 4.67
N GLU A 303 -1.05 15.76 5.92
CA GLU A 303 -2.44 15.57 6.33
C GLU A 303 -3.32 16.80 6.00
N ASP A 304 -2.85 18.00 6.33
CA ASP A 304 -3.57 19.25 6.03
C ASP A 304 -3.75 19.44 4.52
N THR A 305 -2.75 19.07 3.73
CA THR A 305 -2.84 19.13 2.27
C THR A 305 -3.83 18.10 1.73
N LEU A 306 -3.81 16.87 2.25
CA LEU A 306 -4.77 15.83 1.86
C LEU A 306 -6.21 16.23 2.22
N LEU A 307 -6.42 16.84 3.39
CA LEU A 307 -7.72 17.39 3.77
C LEU A 307 -8.16 18.51 2.83
N HIS A 308 -7.24 19.41 2.45
CA HIS A 308 -7.52 20.50 1.51
C HIS A 308 -7.98 19.97 0.14
N VAL A 309 -7.25 18.99 -0.41
CA VAL A 309 -7.59 18.31 -1.67
C VAL A 309 -8.88 17.50 -1.53
N GLY A 310 -9.05 16.79 -0.41
CA GLY A 310 -10.24 15.97 -0.13
C GLY A 310 -11.53 16.81 -0.02
N ARG A 311 -11.47 18.00 0.59
CA ARG A 311 -12.61 18.94 0.64
C ARG A 311 -13.01 19.40 -0.78
N ARG A 312 -12.03 19.64 -1.65
CA ARG A 312 -12.29 19.95 -3.07
C ARG A 312 -12.99 18.79 -3.77
N LEU A 313 -12.48 17.57 -3.60
CA LEU A 313 -13.07 16.38 -4.20
C LEU A 313 -14.51 16.15 -3.73
N ARG A 314 -14.78 16.31 -2.43
CA ARG A 314 -16.12 16.20 -1.87
C ARG A 314 -17.09 17.23 -2.49
N ALA A 315 -16.62 18.48 -2.63
CA ALA A 315 -17.42 19.54 -3.25
C ALA A 315 -17.73 19.27 -4.74
N LEU A 316 -16.79 18.64 -5.47
CA LEU A 316 -16.98 18.29 -6.88
C LEU A 316 -17.94 17.12 -7.08
N THR A 317 -17.89 16.10 -6.21
CA THR A 317 -18.63 14.85 -6.41
C THR A 317 -19.94 14.78 -5.66
N GLN A 318 -20.05 15.49 -4.53
CA GLN A 318 -21.14 15.37 -3.56
C GLN A 318 -21.42 13.92 -3.13
N ALA A 319 -20.42 13.05 -3.30
CA ALA A 319 -20.51 11.64 -2.93
C ALA A 319 -20.46 11.47 -1.40
N THR A 320 -21.11 10.42 -0.90
CA THR A 320 -21.09 10.04 0.51
C THR A 320 -19.96 9.05 0.82
N SER A 321 -19.39 8.45 -0.21
CA SER A 321 -18.31 7.45 -0.08
C SER A 321 -17.02 7.94 -0.74
N LEU A 322 -15.87 7.59 -0.15
CA LEU A 322 -14.53 7.91 -0.62
C LEU A 322 -13.69 6.65 -0.82
N CYS A 323 -13.06 6.52 -1.98
CA CYS A 323 -12.01 5.54 -2.24
C CYS A 323 -10.64 6.23 -2.30
N LEU A 324 -9.63 5.67 -1.62
CA LEU A 324 -8.26 6.16 -1.62
C LEU A 324 -7.34 5.14 -2.30
N ALA A 325 -6.37 5.62 -3.10
CA ALA A 325 -5.32 4.78 -3.70
C ALA A 325 -4.05 5.61 -4.00
N GLY A 326 -3.00 4.94 -4.52
CA GLY A 326 -1.65 5.49 -4.70
C GLY A 326 -0.78 5.24 -3.47
N GLY A 327 0.54 5.40 -3.61
CA GLY A 327 1.51 5.10 -2.55
C GLY A 327 1.27 5.86 -1.25
N VAL A 328 0.74 7.10 -1.32
CA VAL A 328 0.44 7.92 -0.14
C VAL A 328 -0.74 7.34 0.67
N ALA A 329 -1.63 6.56 0.06
CA ALA A 329 -2.73 5.89 0.75
C ALA A 329 -2.30 4.78 1.74
N TYR A 330 -1.02 4.42 1.77
CA TYR A 330 -0.46 3.60 2.85
C TYR A 330 -0.23 4.36 4.16
N ASN A 331 -0.36 5.68 4.16
CA ASN A 331 -0.27 6.49 5.38
C ASN A 331 -1.56 6.36 6.19
N CYS A 332 -1.60 5.36 7.07
CA CYS A 332 -2.77 5.04 7.87
C CYS A 332 -3.15 6.15 8.88
N VAL A 333 -2.20 6.99 9.27
CA VAL A 333 -2.45 8.15 10.16
C VAL A 333 -3.24 9.21 9.39
N ALA A 334 -2.78 9.60 8.20
CA ALA A 334 -3.50 10.50 7.33
C ALA A 334 -4.89 9.94 6.95
N ASN A 335 -4.99 8.66 6.62
CA ASN A 335 -6.27 8.02 6.31
C ASN A 335 -7.27 8.08 7.48
N GLY A 336 -6.79 7.88 8.71
CA GLY A 336 -7.61 8.02 9.93
C GLY A 336 -8.19 9.43 10.06
N ARG A 337 -7.36 10.44 9.82
CA ARG A 337 -7.76 11.84 9.87
C ARG A 337 -8.71 12.23 8.71
N LEU A 338 -8.44 11.77 7.49
CA LEU A 338 -9.33 11.98 6.34
C LEU A 338 -10.72 11.39 6.60
N ARG A 339 -10.78 10.19 7.16
CA ARG A 339 -12.04 9.54 7.52
C ARG A 339 -12.82 10.34 8.58
N ALA A 340 -12.14 10.91 9.55
CA ALA A 340 -12.76 11.67 10.63
C ALA A 340 -13.23 13.08 10.21
N GLU A 341 -12.48 13.78 9.33
CA GLU A 341 -12.64 15.22 9.11
C GLU A 341 -13.25 15.61 7.74
N LEU A 342 -13.24 14.72 6.73
CA LEU A 342 -13.79 15.05 5.41
C LEU A 342 -15.33 14.97 5.33
N GLY A 343 -15.97 14.29 6.29
CA GLY A 343 -17.42 14.13 6.35
C GLY A 343 -17.97 13.20 5.26
N PHE A 344 -17.20 12.23 4.79
CA PHE A 344 -17.71 11.08 4.06
C PHE A 344 -18.27 10.06 5.04
N ASP A 345 -19.41 9.44 4.72
CA ASP A 345 -20.01 8.39 5.55
C ASP A 345 -19.18 7.12 5.52
N HIS A 346 -18.54 6.84 4.38
CA HIS A 346 -17.74 5.66 4.17
C HIS A 346 -16.41 5.98 3.50
N VAL A 347 -15.32 5.38 3.99
CA VAL A 347 -13.98 5.50 3.38
C VAL A 347 -13.39 4.12 3.18
N TYR A 348 -12.94 3.83 1.96
CA TYR A 348 -12.31 2.56 1.60
C TYR A 348 -10.88 2.78 1.10
N VAL A 349 -9.97 1.95 1.60
CA VAL A 349 -8.58 1.85 1.14
C VAL A 349 -8.28 0.38 0.89
N PRO A 350 -7.87 -0.02 -0.32
CA PRO A 350 -7.60 -1.42 -0.60
C PRO A 350 -6.35 -1.92 0.15
N PRO A 351 -6.20 -3.24 0.36
CA PRO A 351 -5.04 -3.80 1.05
C PRO A 351 -3.72 -3.48 0.33
N ALA A 352 -3.73 -3.47 -0.99
CA ALA A 352 -2.62 -3.05 -1.85
C ALA A 352 -2.98 -1.72 -2.53
N ALA A 353 -2.73 -0.59 -1.86
CA ALA A 353 -3.09 0.73 -2.37
C ALA A 353 -2.04 1.30 -3.35
N GLY A 354 -0.78 0.84 -3.31
CA GLY A 354 0.33 1.29 -4.16
C GLY A 354 0.42 0.58 -5.50
N ASP A 355 1.61 0.56 -6.10
CA ASP A 355 1.88 0.06 -7.45
C ASP A 355 1.54 -1.42 -7.66
N SER A 356 1.67 -2.25 -6.63
CA SER A 356 1.21 -3.64 -6.70
C SER A 356 -0.30 -3.70 -6.97
N GLY A 357 -1.09 -2.87 -6.28
CA GLY A 357 -2.54 -2.78 -6.51
C GLY A 357 -2.90 -2.26 -7.90
N ALA A 358 -2.07 -1.41 -8.50
CA ALA A 358 -2.30 -0.92 -9.85
C ALA A 358 -2.31 -2.06 -10.90
N ALA A 359 -1.58 -3.17 -10.66
CA ALA A 359 -1.67 -4.37 -11.51
C ALA A 359 -3.10 -4.95 -11.51
N LEU A 360 -3.70 -5.13 -10.34
CA LEU A 360 -5.09 -5.57 -10.22
C LEU A 360 -6.06 -4.55 -10.82
N GLY A 361 -5.84 -3.27 -10.52
CA GLY A 361 -6.65 -2.18 -11.07
C GLY A 361 -6.61 -2.11 -12.59
N ALA A 362 -5.46 -2.37 -13.21
CA ALA A 362 -5.33 -2.43 -14.67
C ALA A 362 -6.17 -3.57 -15.26
N ALA A 363 -6.12 -4.76 -14.68
CA ALA A 363 -6.92 -5.90 -15.13
C ALA A 363 -8.42 -5.63 -14.99
N LEU A 364 -8.85 -5.14 -13.82
CA LEU A 364 -10.25 -4.81 -13.58
C LEU A 364 -10.74 -3.67 -14.49
N TRP A 365 -9.93 -2.62 -14.68
CA TRP A 365 -10.29 -1.48 -15.54
C TRP A 365 -10.42 -1.88 -16.99
N TRP A 366 -9.50 -2.72 -17.49
CA TRP A 366 -9.58 -3.25 -18.85
C TRP A 366 -10.84 -4.10 -19.04
N THR A 367 -11.17 -4.96 -18.09
CA THR A 367 -12.37 -5.82 -18.11
C THR A 367 -13.65 -4.98 -18.03
N ALA A 368 -13.72 -4.04 -17.08
CA ALA A 368 -14.90 -3.21 -16.86
C ALA A 368 -15.28 -2.36 -18.08
N ARG A 369 -14.29 -1.87 -18.84
CA ARG A 369 -14.53 -1.07 -20.04
C ARG A 369 -15.07 -1.87 -21.24
N ARG A 370 -14.97 -3.17 -21.20
CA ARG A 370 -15.42 -4.08 -22.27
C ARG A 370 -16.68 -4.86 -21.91
N ALA A 371 -16.94 -4.98 -20.62
CA ALA A 371 -18.12 -5.71 -20.15
C ALA A 371 -19.41 -4.95 -20.48
N GLN A 372 -20.43 -5.70 -20.94
CA GLN A 372 -21.80 -5.17 -21.12
C GLN A 372 -22.54 -5.03 -19.79
N ALA A 373 -22.16 -5.80 -18.78
CA ALA A 373 -22.70 -5.76 -17.44
C ALA A 373 -21.72 -5.09 -16.45
N THR A 374 -22.21 -4.69 -15.29
CA THR A 374 -21.36 -4.14 -14.22
C THR A 374 -20.39 -5.20 -13.71
N VAL A 375 -19.09 -4.92 -13.85
CA VAL A 375 -17.99 -5.74 -13.30
C VAL A 375 -17.50 -5.10 -12.02
N ARG A 376 -18.06 -5.57 -10.92
CA ARG A 376 -17.60 -5.12 -9.59
C ARG A 376 -17.34 -6.35 -8.73
N VAL A 377 -16.17 -6.39 -8.14
CA VAL A 377 -15.76 -7.49 -7.28
C VAL A 377 -15.45 -6.92 -5.91
N VAL A 378 -16.44 -6.94 -5.02
CA VAL A 378 -16.17 -6.56 -3.63
C VAL A 378 -15.09 -7.48 -3.08
N LEU A 379 -13.99 -6.91 -2.63
CA LEU A 379 -12.88 -7.65 -2.04
C LEU A 379 -13.19 -7.95 -0.56
N PRO A 380 -13.54 -9.20 -0.21
CA PRO A 380 -13.94 -9.53 1.15
C PRO A 380 -12.76 -9.62 2.11
N ASP A 381 -11.60 -9.98 1.57
CA ASP A 381 -10.35 -10.20 2.28
C ASP A 381 -9.15 -9.87 1.39
N ALA A 382 -7.95 -10.01 1.91
CA ALA A 382 -6.71 -9.79 1.19
C ALA A 382 -5.99 -11.09 0.78
N TYR A 383 -6.61 -12.26 0.90
CA TYR A 383 -5.94 -13.55 0.75
C TYR A 383 -5.93 -14.03 -0.71
N LEU A 384 -5.17 -13.36 -1.55
CA LEU A 384 -5.07 -13.61 -3.00
C LEU A 384 -3.76 -14.31 -3.42
N GLY A 385 -2.77 -14.37 -2.51
CA GLY A 385 -1.46 -14.94 -2.78
C GLY A 385 -1.39 -16.46 -2.62
N PRO A 386 -0.19 -17.04 -2.73
CA PRO A 386 -0.01 -18.49 -2.72
C PRO A 386 -0.41 -19.15 -1.42
N GLN A 387 -0.94 -20.36 -1.55
CA GLN A 387 -1.15 -21.32 -0.46
C GLN A 387 -0.46 -22.63 -0.79
N TYR A 388 -0.25 -23.45 0.24
CA TYR A 388 0.38 -24.76 0.12
C TYR A 388 -0.49 -25.80 0.82
N ASP A 389 -0.38 -27.04 0.40
CA ASP A 389 -1.08 -28.19 0.97
C ASP A 389 -0.25 -28.91 2.04
N GLU A 390 -0.86 -29.86 2.70
CA GLU A 390 -0.21 -30.62 3.76
C GLU A 390 1.05 -31.39 3.29
N PRO A 391 1.08 -32.03 2.10
CA PRO A 391 2.31 -32.63 1.57
C PRO A 391 3.46 -31.63 1.45
N ALA A 392 3.20 -30.40 0.98
CA ALA A 392 4.22 -29.35 0.89
C ALA A 392 4.73 -28.91 2.27
N TYR A 393 3.84 -28.82 3.28
CA TYR A 393 4.27 -28.53 4.65
C TYR A 393 5.16 -29.62 5.22
N ARG A 394 4.79 -30.90 5.03
CA ARG A 394 5.58 -32.04 5.50
C ARG A 394 6.95 -32.08 4.82
N ALA A 395 7.02 -31.84 3.53
CA ALA A 395 8.28 -31.76 2.78
C ALA A 395 9.19 -30.64 3.33
N ALA A 396 8.65 -29.43 3.51
CA ALA A 396 9.41 -28.30 4.03
C ALA A 396 9.91 -28.53 5.47
N LEU A 397 9.10 -29.13 6.35
CA LEU A 397 9.50 -29.47 7.71
C LEU A 397 10.61 -30.53 7.73
N SER A 398 10.48 -31.56 6.89
CA SER A 398 11.50 -32.61 6.74
C SER A 398 12.83 -32.05 6.22
N GLU A 399 12.79 -31.20 5.20
CA GLU A 399 13.98 -30.53 4.64
C GLU A 399 14.67 -29.65 5.69
N ALA A 400 13.89 -28.97 6.54
CA ALA A 400 14.41 -28.14 7.61
C ALA A 400 14.84 -28.93 8.85
N GLY A 401 14.67 -30.27 8.90
CA GLY A 401 14.97 -31.10 10.05
C GLY A 401 14.11 -30.79 11.28
N LEU A 402 12.89 -30.28 11.07
CA LEU A 402 11.98 -29.88 12.14
C LEU A 402 10.98 -31.02 12.46
N VAL A 403 10.74 -31.22 13.75
CA VAL A 403 9.67 -32.12 14.24
C VAL A 403 8.41 -31.31 14.45
N ALA A 404 7.30 -31.81 13.90
CA ALA A 404 5.99 -31.19 14.03
C ALA A 404 5.03 -32.09 14.81
N GLU A 405 4.23 -31.46 15.68
CA GLU A 405 3.09 -32.08 16.35
C GLU A 405 1.81 -31.69 15.60
N TYR A 406 0.95 -32.66 15.32
CA TYR A 406 -0.38 -32.41 14.78
C TYR A 406 -1.38 -32.19 15.92
N LEU A 407 -2.10 -31.05 15.85
CA LEU A 407 -3.18 -30.74 16.78
C LEU A 407 -4.47 -30.43 15.99
N PRO A 408 -5.64 -30.94 16.42
CA PRO A 408 -6.92 -30.45 15.94
C PRO A 408 -7.07 -28.94 16.22
N ASP A 409 -7.87 -28.24 15.42
CA ASP A 409 -7.95 -26.77 15.45
C ASP A 409 -8.30 -26.21 16.84
N ASP A 410 -9.25 -26.83 17.58
CA ASP A 410 -9.63 -26.42 18.92
C ASP A 410 -8.46 -26.49 19.92
N ARG A 411 -7.71 -27.59 19.89
CA ARG A 411 -6.51 -27.79 20.74
C ARG A 411 -5.37 -26.87 20.30
N LEU A 412 -5.25 -26.62 19.00
CA LEU A 412 -4.26 -25.69 18.45
C LEU A 412 -4.51 -24.27 18.97
N TYR A 413 -5.77 -23.81 18.93
CA TYR A 413 -6.09 -22.46 19.41
C TYR A 413 -5.83 -22.30 20.91
N GLU A 414 -6.21 -23.29 21.74
CA GLU A 414 -5.92 -23.31 23.17
C GLU A 414 -4.41 -23.26 23.43
N ARG A 415 -3.64 -24.09 22.72
CA ARG A 415 -2.18 -24.13 22.86
C ARG A 415 -1.55 -22.81 22.47
N VAL A 416 -1.88 -22.26 21.32
CA VAL A 416 -1.34 -20.98 20.83
C VAL A 416 -1.73 -19.83 21.76
N ALA A 417 -2.98 -19.74 22.18
CA ALA A 417 -3.44 -18.73 23.13
C ALA A 417 -2.68 -18.77 24.45
N SER A 418 -2.48 -19.99 25.00
CA SER A 418 -1.67 -20.20 26.21
C SER A 418 -0.21 -19.78 26.03
N GLU A 419 0.43 -20.15 24.92
CA GLU A 419 1.82 -19.75 24.65
C GLU A 419 1.96 -18.21 24.53
N LEU A 420 1.02 -17.54 23.88
CA LEU A 420 0.96 -16.08 23.79
C LEU A 420 0.80 -15.45 25.18
N ALA A 421 -0.17 -15.93 25.99
CA ALA A 421 -0.40 -15.44 27.35
C ALA A 421 0.82 -15.64 28.27
N ASN A 422 1.63 -16.68 28.03
CA ASN A 422 2.91 -16.91 28.70
C ASN A 422 4.05 -16.02 28.15
N GLY A 423 3.76 -15.08 27.25
CA GLY A 423 4.74 -14.12 26.70
C GLY A 423 5.61 -14.67 25.59
N ARG A 424 5.26 -15.79 24.99
CA ARG A 424 5.97 -16.35 23.85
C ARG A 424 5.51 -15.69 22.55
N LEU A 425 6.37 -15.70 21.54
CA LEU A 425 6.09 -15.25 20.18
C LEU A 425 5.70 -16.44 19.31
N VAL A 426 4.64 -16.29 18.53
CA VAL A 426 4.16 -17.35 17.64
C VAL A 426 4.19 -16.87 16.20
N PHE A 427 4.88 -17.61 15.31
CA PHE A 427 4.77 -17.44 13.87
C PHE A 427 3.53 -18.20 13.37
N TRP A 428 2.49 -17.46 13.02
CA TRP A 428 1.22 -18.00 12.54
C TRP A 428 1.20 -18.06 11.02
N TYR A 429 0.97 -19.25 10.48
CA TYR A 429 0.96 -19.51 9.05
C TYR A 429 -0.25 -20.37 8.67
N GLN A 430 -1.10 -19.88 7.75
CA GLN A 430 -2.29 -20.59 7.28
C GLN A 430 -2.73 -20.11 5.89
N GLY A 431 -3.54 -20.90 5.18
CA GLY A 431 -4.27 -20.52 3.98
C GLY A 431 -3.46 -19.75 2.93
N ARG A 432 -4.14 -18.93 2.14
CA ARG A 432 -3.53 -18.06 1.12
C ARG A 432 -2.81 -16.87 1.75
N MET A 433 -1.68 -16.48 1.15
CA MET A 433 -0.91 -15.30 1.58
C MET A 433 -1.68 -14.01 1.31
N GLU A 434 -1.44 -13.01 2.16
CA GLU A 434 -2.00 -11.67 1.99
C GLU A 434 -1.47 -10.99 0.72
N TRP A 435 -2.36 -10.27 0.04
CA TRP A 435 -2.10 -9.27 -0.98
C TRP A 435 -1.92 -7.91 -0.33
N GLY A 436 -0.79 -7.23 -0.61
CA GLY A 436 -0.44 -5.97 0.03
C GLY A 436 0.63 -6.12 1.14
N PRO A 437 1.11 -4.99 1.69
CA PRO A 437 2.28 -4.96 2.57
C PRO A 437 2.01 -5.39 4.02
N ARG A 438 0.75 -5.65 4.39
CA ARG A 438 0.36 -5.94 5.76
C ARG A 438 0.19 -7.43 6.01
N ALA A 439 0.70 -7.92 7.16
CA ALA A 439 0.34 -9.22 7.69
C ALA A 439 -1.06 -9.11 8.32
N LEU A 440 -2.00 -9.96 7.92
CA LEU A 440 -3.42 -9.88 8.27
C LEU A 440 -3.97 -11.21 8.82
N GLY A 441 -3.11 -12.05 9.41
CA GLY A 441 -3.51 -13.28 10.07
C GLY A 441 -3.19 -14.57 9.30
N ASN A 442 -2.56 -14.50 8.12
CA ASN A 442 -2.15 -15.68 7.37
C ASN A 442 -0.62 -15.86 7.32
N ARG A 443 0.17 -14.81 7.41
CA ARG A 443 1.63 -14.80 7.54
C ARG A 443 2.02 -13.80 8.63
N SER A 444 1.70 -14.11 9.89
CA SER A 444 1.77 -13.16 10.99
C SER A 444 2.70 -13.62 12.11
N LEU A 445 3.40 -12.68 12.73
CA LEU A 445 4.03 -12.85 14.02
C LEU A 445 3.06 -12.35 15.08
N LEU A 446 2.65 -13.23 15.98
CA LEU A 446 1.69 -12.95 17.04
C LEU A 446 2.39 -12.81 18.39
N ALA A 447 1.85 -11.92 19.23
CA ALA A 447 2.34 -11.66 20.57
C ALA A 447 1.19 -11.15 21.48
N ASP A 448 1.36 -11.25 22.79
CA ASP A 448 0.41 -10.71 23.77
C ASP A 448 0.51 -9.16 23.83
N PRO A 449 -0.57 -8.41 23.49
CA PRO A 449 -0.55 -6.95 23.50
C PRO A 449 -0.60 -6.35 24.91
N ARG A 450 -0.91 -7.14 25.94
CA ARG A 450 -1.03 -6.71 27.35
C ARG A 450 0.34 -6.46 28.00
N ARG A 451 1.41 -6.98 27.43
CA ARG A 451 2.78 -6.86 27.99
C ARG A 451 3.47 -5.62 27.46
N GLU A 452 3.86 -4.71 28.33
CA GLU A 452 4.53 -3.45 28.00
C GLU A 452 5.89 -3.67 27.30
N ASP A 453 6.66 -4.68 27.76
CA ASP A 453 7.99 -5.04 27.24
C ASP A 453 7.95 -5.69 25.84
N MET A 454 6.78 -6.13 25.39
CA MET A 454 6.63 -6.91 24.16
C MET A 454 7.06 -6.12 22.92
N ARG A 455 6.79 -4.80 22.88
CA ARG A 455 7.20 -3.93 21.78
C ARG A 455 8.73 -3.88 21.65
N GLU A 456 9.43 -3.70 22.74
CA GLU A 456 10.88 -3.66 22.76
C GLU A 456 11.47 -5.04 22.42
N LEU A 457 10.94 -6.09 23.01
CA LEU A 457 11.36 -7.47 22.74
C LEU A 457 11.32 -7.80 21.25
N ILE A 458 10.19 -7.54 20.60
CA ILE A 458 10.03 -7.88 19.18
C ILE A 458 10.90 -6.97 18.30
N ASN A 459 10.97 -5.66 18.58
CA ASN A 459 11.78 -4.73 17.77
C ASN A 459 13.27 -5.05 17.87
N SER A 460 13.79 -5.35 19.07
CA SER A 460 15.23 -5.62 19.30
C SER A 460 15.64 -7.03 18.91
N LYS A 461 14.86 -8.06 19.29
CA LYS A 461 15.26 -9.48 19.19
C LYS A 461 14.82 -10.15 17.88
N VAL A 462 13.69 -9.75 17.30
CA VAL A 462 13.10 -10.44 16.14
C VAL A 462 13.18 -9.60 14.86
N LYS A 463 12.78 -8.33 14.94
CA LYS A 463 12.72 -7.45 13.76
C LYS A 463 14.01 -6.67 13.53
N CYS A 464 14.90 -6.57 14.54
CA CYS A 464 16.18 -5.84 14.48
C CYS A 464 15.99 -4.45 13.85
N ARG A 465 15.07 -3.65 14.43
CA ARG A 465 14.64 -2.36 13.89
C ARG A 465 14.43 -1.32 15.01
N GLU A 466 14.11 -0.11 14.63
CA GLU A 466 13.97 1.04 15.52
C GLU A 466 12.92 0.79 16.63
N ALA A 467 13.26 1.10 17.88
CA ALA A 467 12.42 0.83 19.06
C ALA A 467 11.08 1.60 19.06
N PHE A 468 11.01 2.77 18.41
CA PHE A 468 9.80 3.57 18.33
C PHE A 468 8.72 2.99 17.41
N ARG A 469 9.04 2.02 16.57
CA ARG A 469 8.09 1.46 15.60
C ARG A 469 6.97 0.69 16.30
N PRO A 470 5.70 1.05 16.03
CA PRO A 470 4.57 0.42 16.68
C PRO A 470 4.24 -0.95 16.08
N PHE A 471 3.42 -1.72 16.80
CA PHE A 471 2.72 -2.90 16.32
C PHE A 471 1.23 -2.63 16.17
N ALA A 472 0.54 -3.51 15.48
CA ALA A 472 -0.87 -3.37 15.14
C ALA A 472 -1.69 -4.47 15.82
N PRO A 473 -2.78 -4.14 16.51
CA PRO A 473 -3.68 -5.13 17.07
C PRO A 473 -4.61 -5.72 15.99
N SER A 474 -4.92 -7.02 16.14
CA SER A 474 -6.04 -7.68 15.47
C SER A 474 -7.07 -8.04 16.50
N VAL A 475 -8.36 -7.81 16.21
CA VAL A 475 -9.48 -8.03 17.13
C VAL A 475 -10.66 -8.60 16.38
N PRO A 476 -11.47 -9.52 16.98
CA PRO A 476 -12.75 -9.91 16.42
C PRO A 476 -13.61 -8.67 16.12
N ALA A 477 -14.22 -8.61 14.94
CA ALA A 477 -14.93 -7.41 14.48
C ALA A 477 -16.08 -7.01 15.39
N ASP A 478 -16.78 -7.99 15.95
CA ASP A 478 -17.89 -7.84 16.91
C ASP A 478 -17.44 -7.37 18.30
N ARG A 479 -16.13 -7.45 18.61
CA ARG A 479 -15.55 -6.99 19.88
C ARG A 479 -14.69 -5.72 19.75
N ALA A 480 -14.52 -5.20 18.54
CA ALA A 480 -13.61 -4.08 18.29
C ALA A 480 -13.97 -2.82 19.08
N GLU A 481 -15.25 -2.54 19.23
CA GLU A 481 -15.75 -1.39 19.97
C GLU A 481 -15.53 -1.47 21.49
N GLU A 482 -15.15 -2.62 22.05
CA GLU A 482 -14.78 -2.73 23.46
C GLU A 482 -13.48 -1.97 23.75
N PHE A 483 -12.56 -1.91 22.77
CA PHE A 483 -11.19 -1.44 22.93
C PHE A 483 -10.89 -0.16 22.14
N PHE A 484 -11.56 0.06 21.01
CA PHE A 484 -11.22 1.09 20.04
C PHE A 484 -12.44 1.89 19.60
N ASP A 485 -12.23 3.17 19.28
CA ASP A 485 -13.24 4.00 18.63
C ASP A 485 -13.23 3.70 17.11
N VAL A 486 -13.81 2.57 16.73
CA VAL A 486 -13.87 2.08 15.34
C VAL A 486 -15.22 2.44 14.72
N PRO A 487 -15.35 3.53 13.94
CA PRO A 487 -16.62 3.96 13.36
C PRO A 487 -17.10 3.06 12.21
N ALA A 488 -16.22 2.20 11.67
CA ALA A 488 -16.52 1.25 10.60
C ALA A 488 -15.44 0.15 10.57
N PRO A 489 -15.68 -1.02 9.96
CA PRO A 489 -14.71 -2.09 9.82
C PRO A 489 -13.36 -1.63 9.23
N SER A 490 -12.27 -2.18 9.74
CA SER A 490 -10.88 -1.91 9.33
C SER A 490 -10.15 -3.23 9.04
N PRO A 491 -10.52 -3.99 8.01
CA PRO A 491 -9.98 -5.33 7.79
C PRO A 491 -8.52 -5.35 7.34
N PHE A 492 -8.01 -4.24 6.77
CA PHE A 492 -6.70 -4.18 6.09
C PHE A 492 -5.65 -3.32 6.80
N MET A 493 -5.88 -2.91 8.06
CA MET A 493 -4.94 -2.05 8.81
C MET A 493 -4.59 -0.74 8.10
N GLN A 494 -5.57 -0.13 7.41
CA GLN A 494 -5.35 1.09 6.61
C GLN A 494 -5.71 2.39 7.35
N PHE A 495 -6.18 2.28 8.60
CA PHE A 495 -6.57 3.43 9.42
C PHE A 495 -6.00 3.32 10.83
N THR A 496 -5.62 4.47 11.41
CA THR A 496 -5.48 4.59 12.86
C THR A 496 -6.79 5.05 13.48
N VAL A 497 -7.07 4.54 14.68
CA VAL A 497 -8.24 4.88 15.49
C VAL A 497 -7.82 5.10 16.93
N ARG A 498 -8.59 5.83 17.72
CA ARG A 498 -8.31 6.04 19.15
C ARG A 498 -8.49 4.75 19.92
N VAL A 499 -7.56 4.48 20.83
CA VAL A 499 -7.71 3.45 21.86
C VAL A 499 -8.57 4.06 22.98
N LYS A 500 -9.65 3.37 23.40
CA LYS A 500 -10.51 3.82 24.48
C LYS A 500 -9.72 3.98 25.78
N ALA A 501 -10.09 4.95 26.61
CA ALA A 501 -9.42 5.20 27.88
C ALA A 501 -9.36 3.96 28.77
N SER A 502 -10.44 3.16 28.80
CA SER A 502 -10.55 1.88 29.51
C SER A 502 -9.57 0.80 29.00
N ALA A 503 -9.16 0.88 27.74
CA ALA A 503 -8.32 -0.13 27.10
C ALA A 503 -6.82 0.23 27.06
N LYS A 504 -6.44 1.50 27.28
CA LYS A 504 -5.03 1.94 27.19
C LYS A 504 -4.11 1.18 28.15
N GLY A 505 -4.55 0.94 29.38
CA GLY A 505 -3.79 0.17 30.38
C GLY A 505 -3.76 -1.35 30.09
N ILE A 506 -4.68 -1.84 29.24
CA ILE A 506 -4.76 -3.26 28.88
C ILE A 506 -3.91 -3.57 27.65
N LEU A 507 -3.72 -2.61 26.73
CA LEU A 507 -3.09 -2.80 25.42
C LEU A 507 -1.82 -1.93 25.21
N PRO A 508 -0.85 -1.89 26.18
CA PRO A 508 0.30 -1.00 26.08
C PRO A 508 1.21 -1.28 24.90
N ALA A 509 1.36 -2.54 24.47
CA ALA A 509 2.27 -2.91 23.38
C ALA A 509 1.82 -2.40 22.00
N VAL A 510 0.52 -2.16 21.81
CA VAL A 510 -0.09 -1.77 20.53
C VAL A 510 -0.71 -0.38 20.55
N THR A 511 -0.69 0.30 21.69
CA THR A 511 -1.10 1.70 21.81
C THR A 511 0.07 2.60 21.41
N HIS A 512 -0.14 3.45 20.40
CA HIS A 512 0.83 4.43 19.94
C HIS A 512 1.00 5.55 20.98
N VAL A 513 2.08 6.32 20.88
CA VAL A 513 2.38 7.43 21.81
C VAL A 513 1.24 8.47 21.83
N ASP A 514 0.60 8.71 20.69
CA ASP A 514 -0.55 9.61 20.53
C ASP A 514 -1.89 9.03 21.03
N GLY A 515 -1.88 7.81 21.56
CA GLY A 515 -3.08 7.11 22.05
C GLY A 515 -3.94 6.49 20.95
N THR A 516 -3.41 6.34 19.75
CA THR A 516 -4.07 5.63 18.64
C THR A 516 -3.55 4.19 18.48
N ALA A 517 -4.21 3.41 17.64
CA ALA A 517 -3.73 2.10 17.17
C ALA A 517 -4.17 1.87 15.72
N ARG A 518 -3.37 1.11 14.96
CA ARG A 518 -3.70 0.68 13.60
C ARG A 518 -4.39 -0.67 13.61
N VAL A 519 -5.69 -0.67 13.81
CA VAL A 519 -6.48 -1.86 14.10
C VAL A 519 -6.80 -2.67 12.85
N GLN A 520 -6.72 -4.01 12.96
CA GLN A 520 -7.39 -4.96 12.08
C GLN A 520 -8.65 -5.49 12.76
N THR A 521 -9.81 -5.32 12.12
CA THR A 521 -11.03 -6.02 12.50
C THR A 521 -11.16 -7.32 11.70
N VAL A 522 -11.31 -8.45 12.38
CA VAL A 522 -11.37 -9.79 11.78
C VAL A 522 -12.79 -10.32 11.91
N THR A 523 -13.44 -10.64 10.78
CA THR A 523 -14.72 -11.34 10.79
C THR A 523 -14.51 -12.85 10.64
N ARG A 524 -15.46 -13.64 11.12
CA ARG A 524 -15.41 -15.10 10.99
C ARG A 524 -15.51 -15.54 9.54
N GLU A 525 -16.26 -14.80 8.71
CA GLU A 525 -16.44 -15.09 7.29
C GLU A 525 -15.14 -14.89 6.49
N ALA A 526 -14.38 -13.83 6.79
CA ALA A 526 -13.15 -13.52 6.07
C ALA A 526 -11.98 -14.43 6.50
N ASN A 527 -11.89 -14.75 7.81
CA ASN A 527 -10.80 -15.58 8.33
C ASN A 527 -11.23 -16.38 9.57
N PRO A 528 -11.93 -17.51 9.40
CA PRO A 528 -12.51 -18.26 10.51
C PRO A 528 -11.46 -18.74 11.53
N ARG A 529 -10.34 -19.29 11.08
CA ARG A 529 -9.31 -19.82 11.97
C ARG A 529 -8.63 -18.73 12.80
N PHE A 530 -8.35 -17.58 12.20
CA PHE A 530 -7.75 -16.46 12.94
C PHE A 530 -8.76 -15.80 13.88
N TYR A 531 -10.01 -15.68 13.46
CA TYR A 531 -11.11 -15.21 14.31
C TYR A 531 -11.27 -16.10 15.55
N ASP A 532 -11.27 -17.44 15.37
CA ASP A 532 -11.41 -18.40 16.48
C ASP A 532 -10.22 -18.34 17.42
N LEU A 533 -8.98 -18.25 16.91
CA LEU A 533 -7.80 -18.04 17.75
C LEU A 533 -7.91 -16.76 18.58
N LEU A 534 -8.29 -15.64 17.96
CA LEU A 534 -8.47 -14.36 18.66
C LEU A 534 -9.56 -14.46 19.73
N THR A 535 -10.64 -15.19 19.45
CA THR A 535 -11.75 -15.42 20.40
C THR A 535 -11.27 -16.24 21.60
N VAL A 536 -10.50 -17.31 21.38
CA VAL A 536 -9.94 -18.15 22.46
C VAL A 536 -8.96 -17.34 23.30
N PHE A 537 -8.04 -16.60 22.67
CA PHE A 537 -7.08 -15.73 23.37
C PHE A 537 -7.81 -14.65 24.21
N GLY A 538 -8.89 -14.09 23.71
CA GLY A 538 -9.66 -13.06 24.41
C GLY A 538 -10.42 -13.55 25.67
N ARG A 539 -10.41 -14.86 25.97
CA ARG A 539 -10.96 -15.44 27.20
C ARG A 539 -9.92 -15.54 28.33
N LEU A 540 -8.63 -15.42 27.99
CA LEU A 540 -7.49 -15.44 28.92
C LEU A 540 -7.16 -14.03 29.43
#